data_fed8e3bd8f29a17166eeb096dec7f61b
#
_entry.id   fed8e3bd8f29a17166eeb096dec7f61b
#
_cell.length_a   1.000
_cell.length_b   1.000
_cell.length_c   1.000
_cell.angle_alpha   90.00
_cell.angle_beta   90.00
_cell.angle_gamma   90.00
#
_symmetry.space_group_name_H-M   'P 1'
#
loop_
_entity.id
_entity.type
_entity.pdbx_description
1 polymer ?
#
loop_
_entity_poly.entity_id
_entity_poly.type
_entity_poly.pdbx_seq_one_letter_code
_entity_poly.pdbx_strand_id
1 'polypeptide(L)'
;RIVNISSQHGMIRAPNDFAYGVSKACAVYMTRQIAGDYAKFGIVCNAVAPGKILTGKTGAAISPEAISYSEDRTPWPRLGRSEDVASAVIFFASDEASFITGENLMVDGGWMAN
;
A
#
# COMPACT_ATOMS: atom_id res chain seq x y z
N ARG A 1 6.59 -5.68 -15.86
CA ARG A 1 5.78 -5.12 -14.77
C ARG A 1 6.55 -5.19 -13.45
N ILE A 2 6.58 -4.10 -12.70
CA ILE A 2 7.11 -4.02 -11.34
C ILE A 2 5.97 -3.54 -10.44
N VAL A 3 5.70 -4.28 -9.36
CA VAL A 3 4.70 -3.89 -8.36
C VAL A 3 5.36 -3.90 -6.98
N ASN A 4 5.58 -2.72 -6.44
CA ASN A 4 6.14 -2.54 -5.10
C ASN A 4 5.04 -2.57 -4.05
N ILE A 5 5.35 -3.08 -2.86
CA ILE A 5 4.43 -2.99 -1.72
C ILE A 5 4.91 -1.87 -0.80
N SER A 6 4.23 -0.74 -0.88
CA SER A 6 4.41 0.39 0.02
C SER A 6 3.56 0.24 1.29
N SER A 7 3.01 1.31 1.81
CA SER A 7 2.07 1.33 2.95
C SER A 7 1.43 2.71 3.03
N GLN A 8 0.26 2.81 3.64
CA GLN A 8 -0.28 4.10 4.08
C GLN A 8 0.72 4.87 4.98
N HIS A 9 1.54 4.17 5.78
CA HIS A 9 2.58 4.79 6.63
C HIS A 9 3.75 5.38 5.84
N GLY A 10 3.86 5.13 4.56
CA GLY A 10 4.74 5.87 3.68
C GLY A 10 4.20 7.23 3.25
N MET A 11 2.92 7.52 3.54
CA MET A 11 2.21 8.74 3.15
C MET A 11 1.80 9.60 4.36
N ILE A 12 1.60 8.97 5.51
CA ILE A 12 1.19 9.64 6.75
C ILE A 12 2.08 9.22 7.92
N ARG A 13 2.08 10.07 8.94
CA ARG A 13 2.72 9.76 10.21
C ARG A 13 1.95 8.68 10.97
N ALA A 14 2.67 7.69 11.48
CA ALA A 14 2.18 6.76 12.50
C ALA A 14 3.03 6.85 13.78
N PRO A 15 2.42 6.74 14.98
CA PRO A 15 3.18 6.75 16.23
C PRO A 15 4.20 5.59 16.29
N ASN A 16 5.42 5.90 16.76
CA ASN A 16 6.50 4.93 16.98
C ASN A 16 6.91 4.11 15.75
N ASP A 17 6.71 4.65 14.54
CA ASP A 17 6.89 3.91 13.29
C ASP A 17 7.90 4.59 12.33
N PHE A 18 8.92 5.24 12.89
CA PHE A 18 9.86 6.05 12.12
C PHE A 18 10.56 5.24 11.02
N ALA A 19 11.23 4.15 11.37
CA ALA A 19 12.03 3.38 10.41
C ALA A 19 11.15 2.72 9.32
N TYR A 20 10.01 2.17 9.71
CA TYR A 20 9.08 1.55 8.77
C TYR A 20 8.46 2.61 7.84
N GLY A 21 7.93 3.71 8.38
CA GLY A 21 7.35 4.78 7.59
C GLY A 21 8.33 5.34 6.57
N VAL A 22 9.59 5.62 6.98
CA VAL A 22 10.66 6.06 6.07
C VAL A 22 10.91 5.02 4.98
N SER A 23 11.03 3.74 5.32
CA SER A 23 11.26 2.68 4.33
C SER A 23 10.12 2.60 3.30
N LYS A 24 8.88 2.81 3.72
CA LYS A 24 7.70 2.78 2.84
C LYS A 24 7.56 4.05 2.01
N ALA A 25 7.95 5.20 2.52
CA ALA A 25 8.08 6.43 1.74
C ALA A 25 9.15 6.29 0.65
N CYS A 26 10.28 5.66 0.94
CA CYS A 26 11.29 5.33 -0.06
C CYS A 26 10.74 4.43 -1.17
N ALA A 27 9.91 3.43 -0.83
CA ALA A 27 9.28 2.57 -1.82
C ALA A 27 8.35 3.35 -2.77
N VAL A 28 7.60 4.33 -2.25
CA VAL A 28 6.77 5.22 -3.07
C VAL A 28 7.63 6.06 -4.02
N TYR A 29 8.69 6.69 -3.51
CA TYR A 29 9.56 7.51 -4.34
C TYR A 29 10.28 6.67 -5.41
N MET A 30 10.84 5.51 -5.01
CA MET A 30 11.50 4.57 -5.93
C MET A 30 10.57 4.14 -7.07
N THR A 31 9.29 3.89 -6.76
CA THR A 31 8.28 3.55 -7.77
C THR A 31 8.15 4.66 -8.83
N ARG A 32 8.06 5.91 -8.40
CA ARG A 32 7.98 7.07 -9.31
C ARG A 32 9.25 7.25 -10.14
N GLN A 33 10.42 7.09 -9.50
CA GLN A 33 11.70 7.22 -10.18
C GLN A 33 11.87 6.15 -11.27
N ILE A 34 11.59 4.88 -10.94
CA ILE A 34 11.65 3.78 -11.92
C ILE A 34 10.66 4.03 -13.06
N ALA A 35 9.42 4.44 -12.74
CA ALA A 35 8.42 4.73 -13.75
C ALA A 35 8.88 5.82 -14.73
N GLY A 36 9.43 6.94 -14.22
CA GLY A 36 9.89 8.05 -15.05
C GLY A 36 11.08 7.68 -15.93
N ASP A 37 12.08 7.01 -15.36
CA ASP A 37 13.35 6.73 -16.06
C ASP A 37 13.22 5.59 -17.09
N TYR A 38 12.35 4.62 -16.85
CA TYR A 38 12.31 3.38 -17.61
C TYR A 38 11.04 3.14 -18.44
N ALA A 39 10.03 4.02 -18.36
CA ALA A 39 8.81 3.89 -19.18
C ALA A 39 9.12 3.82 -20.68
N LYS A 40 10.11 4.57 -21.15
CA LYS A 40 10.56 4.55 -22.56
C LYS A 40 11.05 3.18 -23.06
N PHE A 41 11.36 2.27 -22.14
CA PHE A 41 11.75 0.89 -22.45
C PHE A 41 10.57 -0.09 -22.28
N GLY A 42 9.34 0.40 -22.12
CA GLY A 42 8.16 -0.43 -21.89
C GLY A 42 8.06 -1.02 -20.47
N ILE A 43 8.85 -0.49 -19.51
CA ILE A 43 8.79 -0.94 -18.12
C ILE A 43 7.76 -0.11 -17.37
N VAL A 44 6.78 -0.79 -16.80
CA VAL A 44 5.73 -0.21 -15.97
C VAL A 44 6.03 -0.54 -14.51
N CYS A 45 6.04 0.48 -13.66
CA CYS A 45 6.33 0.35 -12.23
C CYS A 45 5.27 1.08 -11.42
N ASN A 46 4.53 0.35 -10.57
CA ASN A 46 3.52 0.89 -9.66
C ASN A 46 3.73 0.37 -8.24
N ALA A 47 3.07 0.97 -7.28
CA ALA A 47 3.05 0.51 -5.90
C ALA A 47 1.60 0.29 -5.43
N VAL A 48 1.44 -0.70 -4.56
CA VAL A 48 0.23 -0.91 -3.77
C VAL A 48 0.54 -0.51 -2.34
N ALA A 49 -0.30 0.33 -1.75
CA ALA A 49 -0.18 0.85 -0.40
C ALA A 49 -1.30 0.30 0.51
N PRO A 50 -1.08 -0.84 1.18
CA PRO A 50 -2.07 -1.39 2.08
C PRO A 50 -2.29 -0.50 3.30
N GLY A 51 -3.53 -0.43 3.77
CA GLY A 51 -3.90 0.00 5.09
C GLY A 51 -3.70 -1.10 6.14
N LYS A 52 -4.63 -1.20 7.08
CA LYS A 52 -4.62 -2.27 8.07
C LYS A 52 -5.13 -3.57 7.46
N ILE A 53 -4.22 -4.54 7.31
CA ILE A 53 -4.50 -5.86 6.74
C ILE A 53 -4.36 -6.94 7.82
N LEU A 54 -5.38 -7.77 7.98
CA LEU A 54 -5.37 -8.93 8.86
C LEU A 54 -4.73 -10.11 8.13
N THR A 55 -3.50 -10.45 8.49
CA THR A 55 -2.71 -11.50 7.82
C THR A 55 -2.66 -12.82 8.60
N GLY A 56 -3.37 -12.93 9.73
CA GLY A 56 -3.29 -14.08 10.65
C GLY A 56 -1.99 -14.14 11.47
N LYS A 57 -1.08 -13.17 11.31
CA LYS A 57 0.13 -13.06 12.14
C LYS A 57 -0.23 -12.60 13.55
N THR A 58 0.62 -12.94 14.52
CA THR A 58 0.54 -12.46 15.90
C THR A 58 1.47 -11.28 16.15
N GLY A 59 1.24 -10.53 17.23
CA GLY A 59 2.13 -9.45 17.67
C GLY A 59 1.39 -8.15 18.01
N ALA A 60 2.13 -7.13 18.42
CA ALA A 60 1.58 -5.85 18.88
C ALA A 60 0.69 -5.15 17.84
N ALA A 61 0.96 -5.36 16.55
CA ALA A 61 0.17 -4.79 15.46
C ALA A 61 -1.28 -5.32 15.38
N ILE A 62 -1.58 -6.42 16.08
CA ILE A 62 -2.92 -7.03 16.15
C ILE A 62 -3.42 -7.14 17.58
N SER A 63 -2.88 -6.33 18.51
CA SER A 63 -3.49 -6.20 19.82
C SER A 63 -4.93 -5.68 19.70
N PRO A 64 -5.81 -5.97 20.66
CA PRO A 64 -7.19 -5.45 20.63
C PRO A 64 -7.26 -3.95 20.44
N GLU A 65 -6.36 -3.19 21.08
CA GLU A 65 -6.28 -1.73 20.98
C GLU A 65 -5.86 -1.29 19.58
N ALA A 66 -4.88 -1.96 18.96
CA ALA A 66 -4.42 -1.66 17.60
C ALA A 66 -5.49 -1.99 16.55
N ILE A 67 -6.28 -3.03 16.79
CA ILE A 67 -7.41 -3.39 15.93
C ILE A 67 -8.50 -2.33 16.05
N SER A 68 -8.97 -2.02 17.27
CA SER A 68 -9.99 -1.00 17.52
C SER A 68 -9.59 0.37 16.93
N TYR A 69 -8.34 0.79 17.17
CA TYR A 69 -7.79 2.01 16.57
C TYR A 69 -7.89 2.02 15.03
N SER A 70 -7.70 0.86 14.43
CA SER A 70 -7.73 0.75 12.96
C SER A 70 -9.17 0.69 12.43
N GLU A 71 -10.08 0.03 13.14
CA GLU A 71 -11.50 -0.04 12.79
C GLU A 71 -12.14 1.36 12.85
N ASP A 72 -11.85 2.13 13.88
CA ASP A 72 -12.37 3.51 14.05
C ASP A 72 -11.96 4.44 12.90
N ARG A 73 -10.84 4.14 12.22
CA ARG A 73 -10.31 4.97 11.13
C ARG A 73 -10.55 4.43 9.74
N THR A 74 -11.05 3.22 9.64
CA THR A 74 -11.36 2.60 8.35
C THR A 74 -12.85 2.75 8.05
N PRO A 75 -13.29 3.63 7.14
CA PRO A 75 -14.71 3.78 6.80
C PRO A 75 -15.37 2.50 6.27
N TRP A 76 -14.58 1.63 5.63
CA TRP A 76 -15.09 0.35 5.14
C TRP A 76 -15.49 -0.54 6.33
N PRO A 77 -16.60 -1.31 6.26
CA PRO A 77 -17.16 -2.03 7.42
C PRO A 77 -16.33 -3.24 7.89
N ARG A 78 -15.10 -3.38 7.44
CA ARG A 78 -14.12 -4.36 7.91
C ARG A 78 -12.69 -3.90 7.63
N LEU A 79 -11.74 -4.44 8.33
CA LEU A 79 -10.32 -4.31 7.99
C LEU A 79 -9.97 -5.13 6.75
N GLY A 80 -8.85 -4.79 6.12
CA GLY A 80 -8.38 -5.43 4.90
C GLY A 80 -7.96 -6.88 5.11
N ARG A 81 -7.99 -7.66 4.03
CA ARG A 81 -7.51 -9.03 3.93
C ARG A 81 -6.39 -9.12 2.89
N SER A 82 -5.61 -10.18 2.93
CA SER A 82 -4.54 -10.41 1.95
C SER A 82 -5.04 -10.40 0.50
N GLU A 83 -6.25 -10.90 0.28
CA GLU A 83 -6.88 -10.96 -1.03
C GLU A 83 -7.21 -9.57 -1.60
N ASP A 84 -7.54 -8.60 -0.74
CA ASP A 84 -7.79 -7.21 -1.17
C ASP A 84 -6.52 -6.61 -1.79
N VAL A 85 -5.36 -6.86 -1.16
CA VAL A 85 -4.07 -6.42 -1.66
C VAL A 85 -3.65 -7.20 -2.92
N ALA A 86 -3.85 -8.52 -2.91
CA ALA A 86 -3.49 -9.39 -4.04
C ALA A 86 -4.25 -8.98 -5.30
N SER A 87 -5.52 -8.63 -5.21
CA SER A 87 -6.32 -8.16 -6.35
C SER A 87 -5.74 -6.90 -7.00
N ALA A 88 -5.28 -5.94 -6.20
CA ALA A 88 -4.62 -4.74 -6.71
C ALA A 88 -3.26 -5.06 -7.37
N VAL A 89 -2.50 -5.98 -6.79
CA VAL A 89 -1.23 -6.45 -7.36
C VAL A 89 -1.46 -7.13 -8.71
N ILE A 90 -2.45 -8.02 -8.81
CA ILE A 90 -2.81 -8.72 -10.05
C ILE A 90 -3.23 -7.71 -11.13
N PHE A 91 -4.04 -6.71 -10.78
CA PHE A 91 -4.42 -5.65 -11.70
C PHE A 91 -3.19 -4.92 -12.26
N PHE A 92 -2.27 -4.45 -11.40
CA PHE A 92 -1.06 -3.77 -11.87
C PHE A 92 -0.09 -4.66 -12.63
N ALA A 93 -0.11 -5.96 -12.40
CA ALA A 93 0.70 -6.93 -13.13
C ALA A 93 0.11 -7.28 -14.51
N SER A 94 -1.16 -7.01 -14.73
CA SER A 94 -1.90 -7.35 -15.95
C SER A 94 -1.72 -6.31 -17.08
N ASP A 95 -2.22 -6.62 -18.25
CA ASP A 95 -2.18 -5.72 -19.41
C ASP A 95 -3.23 -4.61 -19.32
N GLU A 96 -4.27 -4.77 -18.50
CA GLU A 96 -5.26 -3.72 -18.22
C GLU A 96 -4.62 -2.48 -17.60
N ALA A 97 -3.49 -2.63 -16.88
CA ALA A 97 -2.73 -1.53 -16.30
C ALA A 97 -1.58 -1.04 -17.19
N SER A 98 -1.58 -1.33 -18.50
CA SER A 98 -0.46 -1.05 -19.41
C SER A 98 -0.13 0.44 -19.57
N PHE A 99 -1.07 1.34 -19.30
CA PHE A 99 -0.86 2.80 -19.36
C PHE A 99 -0.82 3.47 -17.98
N ILE A 100 -0.73 2.67 -16.89
CA ILE A 100 -0.63 3.16 -15.51
C ILE A 100 0.80 2.88 -15.03
N THR A 101 1.58 3.95 -14.77
CA THR A 101 2.94 3.82 -14.22
C THR A 101 3.25 4.98 -13.28
N GLY A 102 4.00 4.71 -12.22
CA GLY A 102 4.33 5.69 -11.17
C GLY A 102 3.25 5.86 -10.09
N GLU A 103 2.17 5.09 -10.15
CA GLU A 103 1.05 5.17 -9.21
C GLU A 103 1.38 4.48 -7.88
N ASN A 104 0.79 5.01 -6.79
CA ASN A 104 0.78 4.39 -5.47
C ASN A 104 -0.67 4.21 -5.02
N LEU A 105 -1.25 3.07 -5.36
CA LEU A 105 -2.66 2.77 -5.13
C LEU A 105 -2.92 2.43 -3.66
N MET A 106 -3.77 3.22 -3.02
CA MET A 106 -4.23 2.93 -1.66
C MET A 106 -5.22 1.76 -1.66
N VAL A 107 -4.96 0.78 -0.79
CA VAL A 107 -5.85 -0.36 -0.51
C VAL A 107 -6.08 -0.40 1.00
N ASP A 108 -6.85 0.57 1.49
CA ASP A 108 -6.92 0.94 2.90
C ASP A 108 -8.35 1.06 3.46
N GLY A 109 -9.35 0.70 2.66
CA GLY A 109 -10.76 0.82 3.06
C GLY A 109 -11.23 2.26 3.29
N GLY A 110 -10.56 3.23 2.67
CA GLY A 110 -10.90 4.65 2.77
C GLY A 110 -10.23 5.39 3.92
N TRP A 111 -9.28 4.78 4.62
CA TRP A 111 -8.55 5.43 5.71
C TRP A 111 -7.97 6.80 5.30
N MET A 112 -7.33 6.87 4.13
CA MET A 112 -6.70 8.12 3.66
C MET A 112 -7.70 9.14 3.11
N ALA A 113 -8.95 8.77 2.94
CA ALA A 113 -10.03 9.67 2.48
C ALA A 113 -10.83 10.29 3.64
N ASN A 114 -10.54 9.88 4.89
CA ASN A 114 -11.26 10.30 6.09
C ASN A 114 -10.49 11.38 6.88
#